data_eb4dc1c4d26ae86a1f08bf2b65ba421b
#
_entry.id   eb4dc1c4d26ae86a1f08bf2b65ba421b
#
_cell.length_a   1.000
_cell.length_b   1.000
_cell.length_c   1.000
_cell.angle_alpha   90.00
_cell.angle_beta   90.00
_cell.angle_gamma   90.00
#
_symmetry.space_group_name_H-M   'P 1'
#
loop_
_entity.id
_entity.type
_entity.pdbx_description
1 polymer ?
#
loop_
_entity_poly.entity_id
_entity_poly.type
_entity_poly.pdbx_seq_one_letter_code
_entity_poly.pdbx_strand_id
1 'polypeptide(L)'
;MRVELDRERFVETMKTQAEIGGTEGGGLHRLALSDADREVRDWFNEQLDAADLTVRIDEFGNMFGRRAGTDPEADPVMVGSHLDSQPYGGIYDGALGVISALEFIRTLDDEGIETERPIEIVNWTNEEGSRFHPAMQGSGVWAGAHDIEEEYEKTDTDGKTFEAELERIGYKGEHPASPLTDYSAYLELHVEQGPYLERDDKDVGIVTGIVGFSWGEITYYGEADHSGPSPMYSRSDALVAATEVIDRIRRIPSDLGDRTVGTTGYIDAKPNSINIIPEEVTFTWDFRDPKDEIVETAVERVREEAKVAAEREGVDWELEERMRAGSVDFADRCVEAIGSAAEDLGYDGQRLVSGAGHDATHMTEICDTGMVFAVSEDGKSHNEDEHTSWDDCYAAANTIANAALELAEPDV
;
A
#
# COMPACT_ATOMS: atom_id res chain seq x y z
N MET A 1 -16.14 25.70 -5.04
CA MET A 1 -17.13 25.01 -5.96
C MET A 1 -17.29 23.58 -5.45
N ARG A 2 -18.39 22.87 -5.78
CA ARG A 2 -18.61 21.50 -5.32
C ARG A 2 -19.18 20.67 -6.45
N VAL A 3 -18.73 19.42 -6.60
CA VAL A 3 -19.21 18.45 -7.59
C VAL A 3 -19.81 17.23 -6.90
N GLU A 4 -20.72 16.57 -7.60
CA GLU A 4 -21.28 15.29 -7.20
C GLU A 4 -21.09 14.30 -8.35
N LEU A 5 -20.38 13.21 -8.11
CA LEU A 5 -20.04 12.21 -9.11
C LEU A 5 -21.30 11.48 -9.61
N ASP A 6 -21.30 10.99 -10.85
CA ASP A 6 -22.36 10.11 -11.34
C ASP A 6 -22.21 8.73 -10.70
N ARG A 7 -23.07 8.45 -9.70
CA ARG A 7 -23.02 7.21 -8.91
C ARG A 7 -23.24 5.94 -9.76
N GLU A 8 -24.15 6.00 -10.74
CA GLU A 8 -24.46 4.83 -11.56
C GLU A 8 -23.28 4.49 -12.47
N ARG A 9 -22.69 5.49 -13.13
CA ARG A 9 -21.52 5.34 -13.99
C ARG A 9 -20.30 4.91 -13.19
N PHE A 10 -20.05 5.49 -12.04
CA PHE A 10 -18.95 5.10 -11.14
C PHE A 10 -19.03 3.62 -10.77
N VAL A 11 -20.18 3.16 -10.25
CA VAL A 11 -20.38 1.76 -9.86
C VAL A 11 -20.28 0.81 -11.05
N GLU A 12 -20.81 1.19 -12.22
CA GLU A 12 -20.69 0.38 -13.43
C GLU A 12 -19.23 0.27 -13.92
N THR A 13 -18.48 1.37 -13.85
CA THR A 13 -17.05 1.40 -14.22
C THR A 13 -16.24 0.51 -13.27
N MET A 14 -16.50 0.57 -11.94
CA MET A 14 -15.89 -0.31 -10.94
C MET A 14 -16.18 -1.80 -11.20
N LYS A 15 -17.41 -2.14 -11.55
CA LYS A 15 -17.78 -3.53 -11.87
C LYS A 15 -17.12 -4.00 -13.16
N THR A 16 -17.05 -3.14 -14.18
CA THR A 16 -16.45 -3.47 -15.47
C THR A 16 -14.96 -3.78 -15.34
N GLN A 17 -14.20 -2.95 -14.60
CA GLN A 17 -12.78 -3.23 -14.36
C GLN A 17 -12.57 -4.53 -13.57
N ALA A 18 -13.51 -4.87 -12.65
CA ALA A 18 -13.44 -6.07 -11.82
C ALA A 18 -13.69 -7.37 -12.63
N GLU A 19 -14.29 -7.30 -13.80
CA GLU A 19 -14.42 -8.47 -14.69
C GLU A 19 -13.06 -8.89 -15.28
N ILE A 20 -12.10 -7.94 -15.41
CA ILE A 20 -10.78 -8.18 -16.00
C ILE A 20 -9.85 -8.74 -14.92
N GLY A 21 -9.49 -10.01 -15.06
CA GLY A 21 -8.74 -10.74 -14.05
C GLY A 21 -9.59 -11.22 -12.87
N GLY A 22 -10.92 -11.13 -12.99
CA GLY A 22 -11.87 -11.60 -11.99
C GLY A 22 -11.77 -13.11 -11.72
N THR A 23 -11.99 -13.51 -10.47
CA THR A 23 -11.94 -14.90 -10.02
C THR A 23 -13.35 -15.48 -9.80
N GLU A 24 -13.46 -16.81 -9.69
CA GLU A 24 -14.74 -17.46 -9.36
C GLU A 24 -15.22 -17.09 -7.94
N GLY A 25 -14.31 -16.68 -7.04
CA GLY A 25 -14.61 -16.23 -5.67
C GLY A 25 -15.14 -14.80 -5.60
N GLY A 26 -15.06 -14.03 -6.70
CA GLY A 26 -15.53 -12.66 -6.79
C GLY A 26 -14.46 -11.59 -6.52
N GLY A 27 -13.21 -11.99 -6.36
CA GLY A 27 -12.05 -11.12 -6.24
C GLY A 27 -11.28 -10.97 -7.54
N LEU A 28 -10.02 -10.53 -7.45
CA LEU A 28 -9.09 -10.32 -8.56
C LEU A 28 -7.85 -11.22 -8.44
N HIS A 29 -7.35 -11.68 -9.58
CA HIS A 29 -6.02 -12.27 -9.72
C HIS A 29 -5.30 -11.61 -10.88
N ARG A 30 -4.90 -10.36 -10.69
CA ARG A 30 -4.36 -9.45 -11.71
C ARG A 30 -2.98 -8.95 -11.28
N LEU A 31 -2.04 -9.91 -11.20
CA LEU A 31 -0.66 -9.60 -10.79
C LEU A 31 -0.01 -8.66 -11.79
N ALA A 32 0.83 -7.77 -11.31
CA ALA A 32 1.58 -6.83 -12.13
C ALA A 32 2.25 -7.51 -13.34
N LEU A 33 2.15 -6.88 -14.50
CA LEU A 33 2.71 -7.33 -15.77
C LEU A 33 2.23 -8.72 -16.23
N SER A 34 1.10 -9.22 -15.70
CA SER A 34 0.42 -10.41 -16.20
C SER A 34 -0.40 -10.09 -17.46
N ASP A 35 -1.00 -11.13 -18.10
CA ASP A 35 -1.90 -10.89 -19.22
C ASP A 35 -3.20 -10.20 -18.76
N ALA A 36 -3.67 -10.46 -17.52
CA ALA A 36 -4.82 -9.76 -16.94
C ALA A 36 -4.51 -8.29 -16.63
N ASP A 37 -3.29 -7.97 -16.13
CA ASP A 37 -2.85 -6.59 -15.95
C ASP A 37 -2.72 -5.87 -17.28
N ARG A 38 -2.21 -6.53 -18.33
CA ARG A 38 -2.22 -5.97 -19.66
C ARG A 38 -3.65 -5.62 -20.13
N GLU A 39 -4.60 -6.54 -19.95
CA GLU A 39 -5.98 -6.34 -20.41
C GLU A 39 -6.64 -5.16 -19.69
N VAL A 40 -6.44 -4.99 -18.37
CA VAL A 40 -7.00 -3.84 -17.66
C VAL A 40 -6.31 -2.53 -18.03
N ARG A 41 -5.00 -2.54 -18.35
CA ARG A 41 -4.28 -1.37 -18.87
C ARG A 41 -4.79 -0.97 -20.26
N ASP A 42 -5.01 -1.94 -21.15
CA ASP A 42 -5.59 -1.70 -22.48
C ASP A 42 -6.98 -1.06 -22.32
N TRP A 43 -7.84 -1.63 -21.46
CA TRP A 43 -9.15 -1.08 -21.15
C TRP A 43 -9.07 0.33 -20.51
N PHE A 44 -8.16 0.53 -19.56
CA PHE A 44 -8.02 1.84 -18.89
C PHE A 44 -7.53 2.91 -19.88
N ASN A 45 -6.61 2.56 -20.78
CA ASN A 45 -6.16 3.45 -21.84
C ASN A 45 -7.34 3.89 -22.73
N GLU A 46 -8.25 2.97 -23.09
CA GLU A 46 -9.48 3.30 -23.83
C GLU A 46 -10.39 4.26 -23.02
N GLN A 47 -10.45 4.12 -21.69
CA GLN A 47 -11.23 5.03 -20.85
C GLN A 47 -10.62 6.45 -20.81
N LEU A 48 -9.28 6.55 -20.74
CA LEU A 48 -8.57 7.83 -20.77
C LEU A 48 -8.76 8.53 -22.13
N ASP A 49 -8.64 7.79 -23.23
CA ASP A 49 -8.89 8.29 -24.59
C ASP A 49 -10.35 8.76 -24.74
N ALA A 50 -11.30 7.99 -24.23
CA ALA A 50 -12.74 8.35 -24.27
C ALA A 50 -13.08 9.60 -23.44
N ALA A 51 -12.26 9.93 -22.43
CA ALA A 51 -12.34 11.16 -21.65
C ALA A 51 -11.52 12.32 -22.24
N ASP A 52 -11.04 12.20 -23.49
CA ASP A 52 -10.25 13.20 -24.21
C ASP A 52 -8.98 13.66 -23.47
N LEU A 53 -8.36 12.75 -22.70
CA LEU A 53 -7.14 13.04 -21.95
C LEU A 53 -5.88 12.85 -22.79
N THR A 54 -4.86 13.66 -22.48
CA THR A 54 -3.52 13.42 -23.02
C THR A 54 -2.86 12.27 -22.27
N VAL A 55 -2.77 11.10 -22.92
CA VAL A 55 -2.20 9.90 -22.30
C VAL A 55 -0.67 9.89 -22.45
N ARG A 56 0.00 9.50 -21.36
CA ARG A 56 1.44 9.29 -21.29
C ARG A 56 1.71 7.96 -20.55
N ILE A 57 2.60 7.15 -21.11
CA ILE A 57 3.15 5.96 -20.44
C ILE A 57 4.64 6.18 -20.29
N ASP A 58 5.18 6.01 -19.10
CA ASP A 58 6.60 6.14 -18.85
C ASP A 58 7.37 4.83 -19.09
N GLU A 59 8.69 4.90 -19.06
CA GLU A 59 9.56 3.75 -19.30
C GLU A 59 9.41 2.64 -18.26
N PHE A 60 8.87 2.92 -17.06
CA PHE A 60 8.55 1.92 -16.04
C PHE A 60 7.11 1.38 -16.12
N GLY A 61 6.32 1.91 -17.06
CA GLY A 61 4.96 1.45 -17.33
C GLY A 61 3.88 2.16 -16.53
N ASN A 62 4.21 3.20 -15.76
CA ASN A 62 3.21 4.04 -15.11
C ASN A 62 2.37 4.74 -16.19
N MET A 63 1.06 4.77 -15.99
CA MET A 63 0.13 5.37 -16.95
C MET A 63 -0.44 6.67 -16.40
N PHE A 64 -0.42 7.71 -17.21
CA PHE A 64 -0.91 9.04 -16.85
C PHE A 64 -1.93 9.52 -17.88
N GLY A 65 -3.03 10.12 -17.39
CA GLY A 65 -4.03 10.79 -18.21
C GLY A 65 -4.20 12.24 -17.76
N ARG A 66 -3.79 13.22 -18.58
CA ARG A 66 -3.80 14.65 -18.22
C ARG A 66 -4.97 15.39 -18.86
N ARG A 67 -5.77 16.02 -18.02
CA ARG A 67 -6.75 17.05 -18.40
C ARG A 67 -6.12 18.44 -18.28
N ALA A 68 -6.22 19.24 -19.32
CA ALA A 68 -5.69 20.61 -19.30
C ALA A 68 -6.45 21.50 -18.31
N GLY A 69 -5.73 22.40 -17.64
CA GLY A 69 -6.27 23.51 -16.88
C GLY A 69 -6.40 24.78 -17.75
N THR A 70 -6.97 25.83 -17.21
CA THR A 70 -7.00 27.16 -17.85
C THR A 70 -5.62 27.82 -17.84
N ASP A 71 -4.75 27.48 -16.90
CA ASP A 71 -3.32 27.76 -16.91
C ASP A 71 -2.52 26.47 -17.17
N PRO A 72 -2.07 26.21 -18.40
CA PRO A 72 -1.34 24.99 -18.74
C PRO A 72 0.06 24.91 -18.11
N GLU A 73 0.60 26.02 -17.62
CA GLU A 73 1.92 26.11 -16.98
C GLU A 73 1.83 25.95 -15.44
N ALA A 74 0.63 25.94 -14.88
CA ALA A 74 0.42 25.70 -13.46
C ALA A 74 0.78 24.25 -13.09
N ASP A 75 1.33 24.05 -11.88
CA ASP A 75 1.65 22.74 -11.35
C ASP A 75 0.38 21.90 -11.20
N PRO A 76 0.28 20.70 -11.81
CA PRO A 76 -0.92 19.88 -11.80
C PRO A 76 -1.22 19.31 -10.41
N VAL A 77 -2.50 18.99 -10.20
CA VAL A 77 -2.94 18.09 -9.13
C VAL A 77 -3.03 16.68 -9.70
N MET A 78 -2.34 15.73 -9.08
CA MET A 78 -2.37 14.33 -9.47
C MET A 78 -3.33 13.54 -8.55
N VAL A 79 -4.13 12.65 -9.11
CA VAL A 79 -5.04 11.76 -8.38
C VAL A 79 -4.96 10.37 -8.96
N GLY A 80 -4.85 9.35 -8.11
CA GLY A 80 -4.81 7.98 -8.60
C GLY A 80 -4.40 6.98 -7.54
N SER A 81 -4.04 5.79 -7.98
CA SER A 81 -3.54 4.65 -7.20
C SER A 81 -3.03 3.59 -8.20
N HIS A 82 -3.38 2.30 -8.04
CA HIS A 82 -2.94 1.21 -8.89
C HIS A 82 -4.09 0.34 -9.41
N LEU A 83 -3.83 -0.49 -10.43
CA LEU A 83 -4.77 -1.45 -10.99
C LEU A 83 -4.29 -2.90 -10.87
N ASP A 84 -3.03 -3.16 -10.52
CA ASP A 84 -2.59 -4.50 -10.17
C ASP A 84 -3.18 -4.94 -8.83
N SER A 85 -3.24 -6.24 -8.58
CA SER A 85 -3.83 -6.80 -7.36
C SER A 85 -2.96 -7.87 -6.72
N GLN A 86 -3.21 -8.14 -5.45
CA GLN A 86 -2.73 -9.35 -4.78
C GLN A 86 -3.28 -10.62 -5.46
N PRO A 87 -2.62 -11.79 -5.29
CA PRO A 87 -3.22 -13.05 -5.67
C PRO A 87 -4.54 -13.28 -4.91
N TYR A 88 -5.65 -13.36 -5.65
CA TYR A 88 -7.00 -13.50 -5.07
C TYR A 88 -7.35 -12.35 -4.12
N GLY A 89 -6.97 -11.13 -4.49
CA GLY A 89 -7.29 -9.90 -3.77
C GLY A 89 -8.73 -9.43 -3.96
N GLY A 90 -9.08 -8.30 -3.35
CA GLY A 90 -10.37 -7.65 -3.53
C GLY A 90 -10.52 -6.92 -4.87
N ILE A 91 -11.72 -6.42 -5.13
CA ILE A 91 -12.01 -5.64 -6.36
C ILE A 91 -11.86 -4.13 -6.16
N TYR A 92 -11.65 -3.70 -4.90
CA TYR A 92 -11.64 -2.29 -4.51
C TYR A 92 -10.22 -1.77 -4.32
N ASP A 93 -9.33 -2.61 -3.80
CA ASP A 93 -7.93 -2.31 -3.53
C ASP A 93 -7.25 -1.67 -4.74
N GLY A 94 -6.68 -0.47 -4.57
CA GLY A 94 -6.07 0.36 -5.62
C GLY A 94 -7.04 0.83 -6.70
N ALA A 95 -7.82 -0.09 -7.29
CA ALA A 95 -8.74 0.20 -8.37
C ALA A 95 -9.77 1.28 -8.02
N LEU A 96 -10.20 1.35 -6.76
CA LEU A 96 -11.13 2.38 -6.28
C LEU A 96 -10.56 3.79 -6.48
N GLY A 97 -9.28 4.01 -6.21
CA GLY A 97 -8.60 5.29 -6.39
C GLY A 97 -8.50 5.71 -7.85
N VAL A 98 -8.09 4.79 -8.72
CA VAL A 98 -7.94 5.05 -10.16
C VAL A 98 -9.30 5.37 -10.81
N ILE A 99 -10.34 4.59 -10.50
CA ILE A 99 -11.68 4.79 -11.08
C ILE A 99 -12.35 6.03 -10.53
N SER A 100 -12.13 6.37 -9.26
CA SER A 100 -12.63 7.63 -8.69
C SER A 100 -12.01 8.85 -9.37
N ALA A 101 -10.71 8.81 -9.67
CA ALA A 101 -10.03 9.87 -10.41
C ALA A 101 -10.60 10.02 -11.85
N LEU A 102 -10.87 8.89 -12.52
CA LEU A 102 -11.49 8.90 -13.84
C LEU A 102 -12.91 9.49 -13.81
N GLU A 103 -13.73 9.09 -12.83
CA GLU A 103 -15.10 9.59 -12.68
C GLU A 103 -15.12 11.07 -12.31
N PHE A 104 -14.17 11.54 -11.52
CA PHE A 104 -14.00 12.97 -11.21
C PHE A 104 -13.81 13.79 -12.49
N ILE A 105 -12.89 13.39 -13.38
CA ILE A 105 -12.68 14.11 -14.66
C ILE A 105 -13.94 14.11 -15.52
N ARG A 106 -14.60 12.95 -15.66
CA ARG A 106 -15.86 12.86 -16.40
C ARG A 106 -16.94 13.81 -15.87
N THR A 107 -17.02 13.91 -14.53
CA THR A 107 -17.98 14.83 -13.89
C THR A 107 -17.65 16.28 -14.18
N LEU A 108 -16.37 16.67 -14.14
CA LEU A 108 -15.96 18.04 -14.51
C LEU A 108 -16.37 18.38 -15.95
N ASP A 109 -16.21 17.44 -16.87
CA ASP A 109 -16.55 17.64 -18.28
C ASP A 109 -18.07 17.70 -18.50
N ASP A 110 -18.84 16.83 -17.85
CA ASP A 110 -20.31 16.83 -17.92
C ASP A 110 -20.91 18.13 -17.38
N GLU A 111 -20.32 18.69 -16.32
CA GLU A 111 -20.77 19.95 -15.70
C GLU A 111 -20.13 21.19 -16.34
N GLY A 112 -19.18 21.02 -17.25
CA GLY A 112 -18.46 22.10 -17.91
C GLY A 112 -17.62 22.94 -16.96
N ILE A 113 -17.04 22.31 -15.94
CA ILE A 113 -16.17 22.93 -14.95
C ILE A 113 -14.74 22.96 -15.49
N GLU A 114 -14.15 24.15 -15.59
CA GLU A 114 -12.74 24.34 -15.87
C GLU A 114 -11.99 24.57 -14.56
N THR A 115 -10.82 23.94 -14.40
CA THR A 115 -9.91 24.15 -13.25
C THR A 115 -8.74 25.03 -13.68
N GLU A 116 -8.14 25.81 -12.77
CA GLU A 116 -6.96 26.58 -13.11
C GLU A 116 -5.78 25.66 -13.37
N ARG A 117 -5.48 24.74 -12.43
CA ARG A 117 -4.41 23.75 -12.59
C ARG A 117 -4.86 22.58 -13.45
N PRO A 118 -3.98 21.99 -14.24
CA PRO A 118 -4.24 20.71 -14.87
C PRO A 118 -4.50 19.63 -13.81
N ILE A 119 -5.30 18.62 -14.17
CA ILE A 119 -5.51 17.42 -13.34
C ILE A 119 -4.90 16.24 -14.08
N GLU A 120 -4.10 15.42 -13.38
CA GLU A 120 -3.49 14.23 -13.95
C GLU A 120 -3.92 12.99 -13.16
N ILE A 121 -4.52 12.03 -13.86
CA ILE A 121 -4.79 10.71 -13.30
C ILE A 121 -3.53 9.86 -13.40
N VAL A 122 -3.24 9.03 -12.40
CA VAL A 122 -2.18 8.05 -12.46
C VAL A 122 -2.67 6.64 -12.12
N ASN A 123 -2.11 5.65 -12.83
CA ASN A 123 -2.11 4.23 -12.47
C ASN A 123 -0.66 3.79 -12.29
N TRP A 124 -0.24 3.58 -11.05
CA TRP A 124 1.09 3.13 -10.72
C TRP A 124 1.32 1.67 -11.06
N THR A 125 2.54 1.29 -11.41
CA THR A 125 2.91 -0.07 -11.81
C THR A 125 3.46 -0.85 -10.64
N ASN A 126 2.89 -2.04 -10.37
CA ASN A 126 3.33 -2.99 -9.34
C ASN A 126 3.39 -2.35 -7.94
N GLU A 127 2.27 -1.77 -7.53
CA GLU A 127 2.12 -1.27 -6.14
C GLU A 127 2.19 -2.43 -5.16
N GLU A 128 1.49 -3.52 -5.44
CA GLU A 128 1.31 -4.68 -4.57
C GLU A 128 2.58 -5.50 -4.31
N GLY A 129 3.55 -5.46 -5.20
CA GLY A 129 4.82 -6.17 -5.05
C GLY A 129 4.70 -7.69 -5.00
N SER A 130 3.53 -8.25 -5.26
CA SER A 130 3.29 -9.70 -5.07
C SER A 130 3.94 -10.57 -6.16
N ARG A 131 4.22 -10.02 -7.32
CA ARG A 131 4.97 -10.72 -8.38
C ARG A 131 6.43 -10.31 -8.43
N PHE A 132 6.72 -9.02 -8.31
CA PHE A 132 8.08 -8.48 -8.28
C PHE A 132 8.26 -7.65 -7.02
N HIS A 133 9.23 -8.01 -6.18
CA HIS A 133 9.54 -7.25 -4.97
C HIS A 133 10.57 -6.15 -5.23
N PRO A 134 10.46 -5.01 -4.53
CA PRO A 134 9.50 -4.65 -3.48
C PRO A 134 8.14 -4.22 -4.03
N ALA A 135 7.20 -3.89 -3.12
CA ALA A 135 5.97 -3.17 -3.42
C ALA A 135 6.25 -1.71 -3.82
N MET A 136 5.25 -1.00 -4.38
CA MET A 136 5.30 0.42 -4.75
C MET A 136 6.45 0.77 -5.70
N GLN A 137 6.80 -0.18 -6.62
CA GLN A 137 7.93 0.04 -7.53
C GLN A 137 7.69 1.20 -8.49
N GLY A 138 6.47 1.33 -9.02
CA GLY A 138 6.12 2.36 -9.98
C GLY A 138 6.31 3.77 -9.46
N SER A 139 5.72 4.08 -8.32
CA SER A 139 5.88 5.37 -7.64
C SER A 139 7.29 5.57 -7.10
N GLY A 140 7.91 4.48 -6.58
CA GLY A 140 9.26 4.53 -6.04
C GLY A 140 10.32 4.88 -7.08
N VAL A 141 10.26 4.27 -8.28
CA VAL A 141 11.14 4.62 -9.40
C VAL A 141 10.85 6.05 -9.86
N TRP A 142 9.57 6.39 -10.03
CA TRP A 142 9.16 7.70 -10.52
C TRP A 142 9.57 8.84 -9.56
N ALA A 143 9.52 8.62 -8.26
CA ALA A 143 9.97 9.56 -7.23
C ALA A 143 11.51 9.55 -7.01
N GLY A 144 12.23 8.62 -7.64
CA GLY A 144 13.68 8.48 -7.48
C GLY A 144 14.11 7.78 -6.19
N ALA A 145 13.18 7.12 -5.49
CA ALA A 145 13.47 6.30 -4.30
C ALA A 145 14.10 4.95 -4.68
N HIS A 146 13.82 4.45 -5.88
CA HIS A 146 14.36 3.21 -6.42
C HIS A 146 15.13 3.47 -7.72
N ASP A 147 16.25 2.76 -7.91
CA ASP A 147 17.01 2.81 -9.15
C ASP A 147 16.32 1.96 -10.21
N ILE A 148 15.98 2.55 -11.36
CA ILE A 148 15.22 1.89 -12.42
C ILE A 148 15.94 0.66 -12.99
N GLU A 149 17.27 0.70 -13.11
CA GLU A 149 18.04 -0.42 -13.66
C GLU A 149 18.04 -1.61 -12.68
N GLU A 150 18.13 -1.32 -11.37
CA GLU A 150 18.00 -2.36 -10.33
C GLU A 150 16.60 -2.97 -10.31
N GLU A 151 15.55 -2.16 -10.49
CA GLU A 151 14.18 -2.66 -10.51
C GLU A 151 13.86 -3.44 -11.79
N TYR A 152 14.45 -3.11 -12.92
CA TYR A 152 14.31 -3.89 -14.16
C TYR A 152 14.89 -5.31 -14.04
N GLU A 153 15.93 -5.51 -13.23
CA GLU A 153 16.57 -6.81 -13.02
C GLU A 153 15.81 -7.71 -12.02
N LYS A 154 14.82 -7.19 -11.29
CA LYS A 154 14.00 -7.98 -10.37
C LYS A 154 13.30 -9.11 -11.11
N THR A 155 13.22 -10.29 -10.48
CA THR A 155 12.65 -11.49 -11.09
C THR A 155 11.45 -12.00 -10.32
N ASP A 156 10.49 -12.53 -11.06
CA ASP A 156 9.40 -13.32 -10.48
C ASP A 156 9.86 -14.75 -10.10
N THR A 157 8.95 -15.54 -9.55
CA THR A 157 9.22 -16.92 -9.12
C THR A 157 9.57 -17.86 -10.28
N ASP A 158 9.23 -17.51 -11.52
CA ASP A 158 9.59 -18.25 -12.73
C ASP A 158 10.94 -17.79 -13.33
N GLY A 159 11.60 -16.78 -12.72
CA GLY A 159 12.87 -16.23 -13.17
C GLY A 159 12.75 -15.26 -14.36
N LYS A 160 11.55 -14.73 -14.62
CA LYS A 160 11.35 -13.68 -15.62
C LYS A 160 11.64 -12.33 -15.02
N THR A 161 12.39 -11.49 -15.73
CA THR A 161 12.71 -10.13 -15.23
C THR A 161 11.52 -9.19 -15.42
N PHE A 162 11.45 -8.16 -14.57
CA PHE A 162 10.46 -7.09 -14.66
C PHE A 162 10.49 -6.43 -16.05
N GLU A 163 11.68 -6.04 -16.54
CA GLU A 163 11.83 -5.41 -17.84
C GLU A 163 11.28 -6.27 -18.97
N ALA A 164 11.64 -7.56 -19.00
CA ALA A 164 11.19 -8.47 -20.06
C ALA A 164 9.66 -8.66 -20.06
N GLU A 165 9.03 -8.71 -18.90
CA GLU A 165 7.57 -8.81 -18.80
C GLU A 165 6.89 -7.47 -19.14
N LEU A 166 7.46 -6.34 -18.78
CA LEU A 166 6.97 -5.01 -19.16
C LEU A 166 7.02 -4.81 -20.70
N GLU A 167 8.13 -5.22 -21.34
CA GLU A 167 8.25 -5.23 -22.81
C GLU A 167 7.26 -6.21 -23.43
N ARG A 168 7.08 -7.41 -22.84
CA ARG A 168 6.16 -8.44 -23.35
C ARG A 168 4.73 -7.95 -23.41
N ILE A 169 4.28 -7.22 -22.38
CA ILE A 169 2.91 -6.67 -22.35
C ILE A 169 2.77 -5.40 -23.19
N GLY A 170 3.89 -4.79 -23.61
CA GLY A 170 3.91 -3.61 -24.48
C GLY A 170 3.70 -2.27 -23.76
N TYR A 171 3.95 -2.23 -22.45
CA TYR A 171 3.74 -1.04 -21.62
C TYR A 171 5.04 -0.36 -21.15
N LYS A 172 6.20 -0.75 -21.67
CA LYS A 172 7.44 0.04 -21.54
C LYS A 172 7.33 1.26 -22.44
N GLY A 173 7.00 2.42 -21.87
CA GLY A 173 6.79 3.65 -22.61
C GLY A 173 8.10 4.33 -23.02
N GLU A 174 7.97 5.50 -23.66
CA GLU A 174 9.12 6.27 -24.19
C GLU A 174 9.46 7.49 -23.28
N HIS A 175 8.61 7.81 -22.32
CA HIS A 175 8.82 8.93 -21.42
C HIS A 175 9.67 8.50 -20.21
N PRO A 176 10.52 9.40 -19.67
CA PRO A 176 11.25 9.10 -18.44
C PRO A 176 10.30 8.75 -17.29
N ALA A 177 10.67 7.76 -16.47
CA ALA A 177 9.97 7.45 -15.22
C ALA A 177 10.41 8.44 -14.13
N SER A 178 10.04 9.69 -14.30
CA SER A 178 10.33 10.80 -13.38
C SER A 178 9.37 11.96 -13.62
N PRO A 179 9.20 12.88 -12.65
CA PRO A 179 8.40 14.08 -12.82
C PRO A 179 8.87 14.92 -14.02
N LEU A 180 7.96 15.27 -14.91
CA LEU A 180 8.24 16.14 -16.05
C LEU A 180 8.06 17.63 -15.70
N THR A 181 7.41 17.93 -14.61
CA THR A 181 7.16 19.26 -14.04
C THR A 181 7.05 19.13 -12.52
N ASP A 182 7.01 20.24 -11.80
CA ASP A 182 6.61 20.24 -10.41
C ASP A 182 5.11 19.89 -10.30
N TYR A 183 4.69 19.31 -9.18
CA TYR A 183 3.29 18.98 -8.89
C TYR A 183 2.81 19.78 -7.69
N SER A 184 1.58 20.27 -7.76
CA SER A 184 0.97 20.99 -6.65
C SER A 184 0.58 20.04 -5.52
N ALA A 185 -0.09 18.94 -5.86
CA ALA A 185 -0.50 17.94 -4.88
C ALA A 185 -0.66 16.56 -5.53
N TYR A 186 -0.58 15.51 -4.69
CA TYR A 186 -1.02 14.15 -4.99
C TYR A 186 -2.08 13.70 -4.00
N LEU A 187 -3.18 13.17 -4.51
CA LEU A 187 -4.24 12.59 -3.69
C LEU A 187 -4.49 11.14 -4.08
N GLU A 188 -4.59 10.26 -3.08
CA GLU A 188 -4.88 8.84 -3.26
C GLU A 188 -6.12 8.43 -2.47
N LEU A 189 -7.07 7.76 -3.14
CA LEU A 189 -8.18 7.08 -2.48
C LEU A 189 -7.92 5.59 -2.43
N HIS A 190 -8.08 5.02 -1.25
CA HIS A 190 -7.91 3.59 -1.01
C HIS A 190 -8.98 3.04 -0.06
N VAL A 191 -9.09 1.73 0.05
CA VAL A 191 -9.83 1.09 1.15
C VAL A 191 -9.01 1.15 2.43
N GLU A 192 -9.66 1.20 3.61
CA GLU A 192 -8.95 1.34 4.89
C GLU A 192 -8.01 0.15 5.20
N GLN A 193 -8.37 -1.04 4.76
CA GLN A 193 -7.68 -2.30 5.10
C GLN A 193 -7.62 -2.55 6.61
N GLY A 194 -8.47 -1.90 7.36
CA GLY A 194 -8.53 -1.91 8.81
C GLY A 194 -9.97 -1.71 9.31
N PRO A 195 -10.22 -1.96 10.61
CA PRO A 195 -11.57 -1.99 11.17
C PRO A 195 -12.00 -0.68 11.84
N TYR A 196 -11.24 0.41 11.73
CA TYR A 196 -11.45 1.58 12.58
C TYR A 196 -12.66 2.40 12.17
N LEU A 197 -12.86 2.62 10.86
CA LEU A 197 -13.99 3.40 10.34
C LEU A 197 -15.31 2.68 10.63
N GLU A 198 -15.40 1.38 10.32
CA GLU A 198 -16.59 0.58 10.61
C GLU A 198 -16.88 0.53 12.11
N ARG A 199 -15.87 0.25 12.95
CA ARG A 199 -16.03 0.19 14.41
C ARG A 199 -16.53 1.52 14.99
N ASP A 200 -16.06 2.64 14.47
CA ASP A 200 -16.34 3.97 14.99
C ASP A 200 -17.54 4.63 14.27
N ASP A 201 -18.24 3.90 13.37
CA ASP A 201 -19.43 4.33 12.60
C ASP A 201 -19.13 5.62 11.80
N LYS A 202 -18.07 5.59 10.99
CA LYS A 202 -17.59 6.71 10.18
C LYS A 202 -17.78 6.45 8.69
N ASP A 203 -18.05 7.52 7.93
CA ASP A 203 -18.28 7.43 6.49
C ASP A 203 -16.96 7.42 5.69
N VAL A 204 -15.95 8.19 6.13
CA VAL A 204 -14.68 8.33 5.40
C VAL A 204 -13.50 8.50 6.34
N GLY A 205 -12.33 8.03 5.91
CA GLY A 205 -11.05 8.24 6.59
C GLY A 205 -10.29 9.43 6.00
N ILE A 206 -9.93 10.38 6.84
CA ILE A 206 -9.02 11.49 6.51
C ILE A 206 -7.64 11.06 6.95
N VAL A 207 -6.83 10.55 6.01
CA VAL A 207 -5.53 9.97 6.37
C VAL A 207 -4.52 11.08 6.59
N THR A 208 -3.82 11.02 7.74
CA THR A 208 -2.86 12.03 8.16
C THR A 208 -1.41 11.62 7.94
N GLY A 209 -1.19 10.36 7.54
CA GLY A 209 0.15 9.81 7.32
C GLY A 209 0.15 8.30 7.24
N ILE A 210 1.32 7.69 7.14
CA ILE A 210 1.55 6.25 7.03
C ILE A 210 2.51 5.83 8.15
N VAL A 211 2.26 4.65 8.75
CA VAL A 211 3.11 4.12 9.82
C VAL A 211 4.53 3.82 9.34
N GLY A 212 5.50 4.02 10.23
CA GLY A 212 6.83 3.44 10.07
C GLY A 212 6.83 1.97 10.45
N PHE A 213 7.80 1.19 9.91
CA PHE A 213 7.94 -0.21 10.23
C PHE A 213 9.39 -0.70 10.30
N SER A 214 9.57 -1.83 10.97
CA SER A 214 10.83 -2.59 10.98
C SER A 214 10.53 -4.07 10.80
N TRP A 215 11.22 -4.69 9.83
CA TRP A 215 11.26 -6.13 9.62
C TRP A 215 12.63 -6.68 9.92
N GLY A 216 12.67 -7.86 10.52
CA GLY A 216 13.92 -8.55 10.73
C GLY A 216 13.72 -9.99 11.14
N GLU A 217 14.84 -10.65 11.41
CA GLU A 217 14.83 -12.03 11.86
C GLU A 217 15.80 -12.27 13.00
N ILE A 218 15.51 -13.31 13.78
CA ILE A 218 16.34 -13.83 14.85
C ILE A 218 16.60 -15.30 14.56
N THR A 219 17.87 -15.71 14.64
CA THR A 219 18.26 -17.10 14.56
C THR A 219 18.93 -17.51 15.86
N TYR A 220 18.44 -18.59 16.45
CA TYR A 220 19.07 -19.26 17.59
C TYR A 220 19.79 -20.50 17.14
N TYR A 221 21.00 -20.75 17.74
CA TYR A 221 21.83 -21.90 17.51
C TYR A 221 22.04 -22.67 18.83
N GLY A 222 21.41 -23.82 18.94
CA GLY A 222 21.50 -24.74 20.06
C GLY A 222 22.24 -26.00 19.71
N GLU A 223 21.89 -27.13 20.36
CA GLU A 223 22.51 -28.43 20.15
C GLU A 223 21.46 -29.50 19.90
N ALA A 224 21.55 -30.17 18.74
CA ALA A 224 20.69 -31.31 18.43
C ALA A 224 21.02 -32.51 19.30
N ASP A 225 20.02 -33.05 19.98
CA ASP A 225 20.18 -34.26 20.79
C ASP A 225 18.86 -35.04 20.84
N HIS A 226 18.92 -36.29 21.26
CA HIS A 226 17.74 -37.13 21.41
C HIS A 226 16.88 -36.67 22.59
N SER A 227 15.63 -36.32 22.33
CA SER A 227 14.70 -35.72 23.31
C SER A 227 14.37 -36.59 24.52
N GLY A 228 14.54 -37.94 24.44
CA GLY A 228 14.25 -38.87 25.51
C GLY A 228 15.33 -38.96 26.58
N PRO A 229 16.59 -39.36 26.24
CA PRO A 229 17.66 -39.53 27.21
C PRO A 229 18.32 -38.24 27.68
N SER A 230 18.17 -37.11 26.96
CA SER A 230 18.81 -35.84 27.31
C SER A 230 18.06 -35.15 28.45
N PRO A 231 18.63 -35.01 29.66
CA PRO A 231 17.99 -34.35 30.78
C PRO A 231 17.70 -32.87 30.51
N MET A 232 16.64 -32.29 31.08
CA MET A 232 16.27 -30.89 30.85
C MET A 232 17.41 -29.90 31.17
N TYR A 233 18.21 -30.17 32.21
CA TYR A 233 19.28 -29.25 32.66
C TYR A 233 20.51 -29.22 31.74
N SER A 234 20.65 -30.15 30.79
CA SER A 234 21.77 -30.24 29.86
C SER A 234 21.43 -29.81 28.43
N ARG A 235 20.21 -29.35 28.18
CA ARG A 235 19.74 -28.96 26.86
C ARG A 235 20.18 -27.55 26.51
N SER A 236 20.52 -27.36 25.23
CA SER A 236 20.63 -26.06 24.56
C SER A 236 19.56 -26.02 23.47
N ASP A 237 18.32 -25.64 23.83
CA ASP A 237 17.12 -25.78 23.01
C ASP A 237 16.77 -24.46 22.29
N ALA A 238 17.15 -24.40 21.02
CA ALA A 238 16.89 -23.21 20.17
C ALA A 238 15.40 -22.88 20.04
N LEU A 239 14.52 -23.91 20.04
CA LEU A 239 13.08 -23.69 19.89
C LEU A 239 12.45 -23.10 21.17
N VAL A 240 12.90 -23.49 22.34
CA VAL A 240 12.43 -22.91 23.59
C VAL A 240 12.81 -21.44 23.66
N ALA A 241 14.05 -21.08 23.35
CA ALA A 241 14.48 -19.68 23.25
C ALA A 241 13.61 -18.89 22.28
N ALA A 242 13.36 -19.41 21.07
CA ALA A 242 12.52 -18.76 20.05
C ALA A 242 11.10 -18.54 20.53
N THR A 243 10.46 -19.53 21.16
CA THR A 243 9.06 -19.39 21.63
C THR A 243 8.86 -18.30 22.67
N GLU A 244 9.85 -18.09 23.55
CA GLU A 244 9.81 -17.01 24.54
C GLU A 244 9.79 -15.64 23.87
N VAL A 245 10.61 -15.44 22.83
CA VAL A 245 10.70 -14.16 22.12
C VAL A 245 9.50 -13.94 21.20
N ILE A 246 9.00 -14.98 20.55
CA ILE A 246 7.77 -14.90 19.73
C ILE A 246 6.58 -14.43 20.59
N ASP A 247 6.42 -14.94 21.82
CA ASP A 247 5.40 -14.46 22.76
C ASP A 247 5.63 -12.98 23.13
N ARG A 248 6.89 -12.52 23.22
CA ARG A 248 7.23 -11.13 23.49
C ARG A 248 6.93 -10.21 22.33
N ILE A 249 7.21 -10.62 21.08
CA ILE A 249 6.89 -9.84 19.87
C ILE A 249 5.41 -9.46 19.87
N ARG A 250 4.52 -10.37 20.26
CA ARG A 250 3.09 -10.10 20.38
C ARG A 250 2.73 -9.15 21.54
N ARG A 251 3.48 -9.17 22.66
CA ARG A 251 3.15 -8.41 23.88
C ARG A 251 3.76 -7.02 23.91
N ILE A 252 4.96 -6.84 23.34
CA ILE A 252 5.65 -5.55 23.30
C ILE A 252 4.75 -4.43 22.79
N PRO A 253 3.98 -4.59 21.70
CA PRO A 253 3.07 -3.57 21.22
C PRO A 253 2.07 -3.07 22.25
N SER A 254 1.46 -3.98 23.01
CA SER A 254 0.46 -3.63 24.03
C SER A 254 0.99 -2.73 25.16
N ASP A 255 2.32 -2.73 25.37
CA ASP A 255 2.98 -1.88 26.38
C ASP A 255 3.40 -0.53 25.79
N LEU A 256 3.42 -0.37 24.46
CA LEU A 256 3.92 0.82 23.77
C LEU A 256 2.81 1.76 23.32
N GLY A 257 1.66 1.23 22.90
CA GLY A 257 0.52 2.05 22.50
C GLY A 257 -0.59 1.25 21.80
N ASP A 258 -1.73 1.88 21.64
CA ASP A 258 -2.92 1.24 21.02
C ASP A 258 -2.80 1.10 19.50
N ARG A 259 -1.85 1.79 18.88
CA ARG A 259 -1.60 1.76 17.43
C ARG A 259 -0.39 0.92 17.06
N THR A 260 0.43 0.52 18.04
CA THR A 260 1.58 -0.35 17.79
C THR A 260 1.12 -1.77 17.50
N VAL A 261 1.66 -2.37 16.45
CA VAL A 261 1.42 -3.79 16.13
C VAL A 261 2.73 -4.56 16.03
N GLY A 262 2.67 -5.87 16.28
CA GLY A 262 3.85 -6.74 16.19
C GLY A 262 3.45 -8.16 15.82
N THR A 263 4.12 -8.71 14.81
CA THR A 263 3.80 -10.00 14.23
C THR A 263 5.07 -10.84 14.02
N THR A 264 4.95 -12.16 14.23
CA THR A 264 5.89 -13.16 13.72
C THR A 264 5.21 -13.89 12.57
N GLY A 265 5.65 -13.64 11.34
CA GLY A 265 5.05 -14.19 10.13
C GLY A 265 5.72 -15.47 9.62
N TYR A 266 6.96 -15.77 10.10
CA TYR A 266 7.73 -16.92 9.66
C TYR A 266 8.47 -17.57 10.83
N ILE A 267 8.54 -18.90 10.83
CA ILE A 267 9.38 -19.71 11.70
C ILE A 267 9.85 -20.96 10.96
N ASP A 268 11.16 -21.24 11.05
CA ASP A 268 11.77 -22.48 10.59
C ASP A 268 12.59 -23.11 11.71
N ALA A 269 12.50 -24.42 11.89
CA ALA A 269 13.19 -25.16 12.93
C ALA A 269 13.90 -26.38 12.33
N LYS A 270 15.16 -26.58 12.68
CA LYS A 270 15.98 -27.70 12.19
C LYS A 270 16.43 -28.60 13.35
N PRO A 271 16.40 -29.92 13.14
CA PRO A 271 16.03 -30.67 11.92
C PRO A 271 14.52 -30.93 11.77
N ASN A 272 13.66 -30.31 12.59
CA ASN A 272 12.20 -30.45 12.57
C ASN A 272 11.71 -31.89 12.69
N SER A 273 12.17 -32.58 13.74
CA SER A 273 11.85 -33.97 14.02
C SER A 273 11.31 -34.15 15.44
N ILE A 274 10.24 -34.94 15.59
CA ILE A 274 9.47 -35.07 16.85
C ILE A 274 10.32 -35.52 18.07
N ASN A 275 11.44 -36.20 17.86
CA ASN A 275 12.28 -36.77 18.92
C ASN A 275 13.71 -36.22 18.94
N ILE A 276 13.95 -35.06 18.32
CA ILE A 276 15.21 -34.35 18.31
C ILE A 276 15.00 -32.94 18.88
N ILE A 277 15.88 -32.51 19.78
CA ILE A 277 15.97 -31.14 20.29
C ILE A 277 16.43 -30.26 19.10
N PRO A 278 15.71 -29.19 18.72
CA PRO A 278 16.11 -28.34 17.61
C PRO A 278 17.44 -27.62 17.88
N GLU A 279 18.35 -27.71 16.90
CA GLU A 279 19.67 -27.06 16.97
C GLU A 279 19.69 -25.68 16.32
N GLU A 280 18.73 -25.36 15.44
CA GLU A 280 18.62 -24.06 14.78
C GLU A 280 17.16 -23.67 14.63
N VAL A 281 16.82 -22.44 15.01
CA VAL A 281 15.48 -21.88 14.79
C VAL A 281 15.60 -20.44 14.34
N THR A 282 15.03 -20.16 13.16
CA THR A 282 14.92 -18.81 12.60
C THR A 282 13.46 -18.37 12.61
N PHE A 283 13.18 -17.14 13.03
CA PHE A 283 11.86 -16.54 13.00
C PHE A 283 11.96 -15.03 12.79
N THR A 284 10.84 -14.41 12.33
CA THR A 284 10.81 -13.00 11.95
C THR A 284 10.03 -12.14 12.94
N TRP A 285 10.27 -10.84 12.87
CA TRP A 285 9.38 -9.82 13.42
C TRP A 285 8.96 -8.82 12.34
N ASP A 286 7.77 -8.25 12.52
CA ASP A 286 7.23 -7.07 11.84
C ASP A 286 6.65 -6.17 12.93
N PHE A 287 7.26 -4.99 13.18
CA PHE A 287 6.74 -3.97 14.08
C PHE A 287 6.34 -2.74 13.28
N ARG A 288 5.16 -2.19 13.58
CA ARG A 288 4.66 -0.95 12.95
C ARG A 288 4.06 -0.01 14.00
N ASP A 289 4.29 1.29 13.81
CA ASP A 289 3.68 2.36 14.62
C ASP A 289 3.68 3.69 13.84
N PRO A 290 2.72 4.60 14.10
CA PRO A 290 2.75 5.97 13.55
C PRO A 290 4.00 6.78 13.92
N LYS A 291 4.75 6.35 14.94
CA LYS A 291 5.94 7.05 15.44
C LYS A 291 7.18 6.17 15.34
N ASP A 292 8.18 6.63 14.61
CA ASP A 292 9.43 5.90 14.41
C ASP A 292 10.15 5.57 15.73
N GLU A 293 10.09 6.46 16.72
CA GLU A 293 10.66 6.24 18.06
C GLU A 293 10.05 5.04 18.80
N ILE A 294 8.77 4.74 18.51
CA ILE A 294 8.08 3.57 19.09
C ILE A 294 8.53 2.30 18.37
N VAL A 295 8.66 2.33 17.04
CA VAL A 295 9.21 1.21 16.26
C VAL A 295 10.63 0.89 16.71
N GLU A 296 11.49 1.91 16.91
CA GLU A 296 12.84 1.74 17.42
C GLU A 296 12.83 1.10 18.82
N THR A 297 11.98 1.60 19.72
CA THR A 297 11.81 1.03 21.06
C THR A 297 11.36 -0.43 21.03
N ALA A 298 10.45 -0.81 20.11
CA ALA A 298 10.01 -2.19 19.95
C ALA A 298 11.17 -3.11 19.51
N VAL A 299 11.98 -2.67 18.54
CA VAL A 299 13.17 -3.40 18.09
C VAL A 299 14.23 -3.54 19.19
N GLU A 300 14.47 -2.49 19.97
CA GLU A 300 15.38 -2.57 21.12
C GLU A 300 14.88 -3.58 22.16
N ARG A 301 13.59 -3.56 22.49
CA ARG A 301 12.99 -4.50 23.43
C ARG A 301 13.09 -5.95 22.95
N VAL A 302 12.79 -6.23 21.68
CA VAL A 302 12.92 -7.60 21.16
C VAL A 302 14.37 -8.08 21.18
N ARG A 303 15.33 -7.20 20.92
CA ARG A 303 16.78 -7.49 21.02
C ARG A 303 17.19 -7.86 22.45
N GLU A 304 16.69 -7.15 23.45
CA GLU A 304 16.95 -7.44 24.86
C GLU A 304 16.34 -8.79 25.28
N GLU A 305 15.07 -9.04 24.89
CA GLU A 305 14.41 -10.32 25.17
C GLU A 305 15.12 -11.48 24.47
N ALA A 306 15.59 -11.29 23.23
CA ALA A 306 16.35 -12.30 22.50
C ALA A 306 17.64 -12.67 23.23
N LYS A 307 18.38 -11.70 23.72
CA LYS A 307 19.57 -11.91 24.51
C LYS A 307 19.28 -12.69 25.80
N VAL A 308 18.22 -12.30 26.53
CA VAL A 308 17.84 -12.96 27.79
C VAL A 308 17.43 -14.41 27.56
N ALA A 309 16.66 -14.70 26.49
CA ALA A 309 16.27 -16.05 26.12
C ALA A 309 17.49 -16.91 25.74
N ALA A 310 18.45 -16.35 24.99
CA ALA A 310 19.70 -17.03 24.64
C ALA A 310 20.53 -17.40 25.87
N GLU A 311 20.71 -16.47 26.81
CA GLU A 311 21.45 -16.71 28.06
C GLU A 311 20.77 -17.78 28.93
N ARG A 312 19.41 -17.81 28.96
CA ARG A 312 18.63 -18.76 29.74
C ARG A 312 18.77 -20.19 29.21
N GLU A 313 18.65 -20.36 27.89
CA GLU A 313 18.69 -21.65 27.22
C GLU A 313 20.13 -22.10 26.87
N GLY A 314 21.14 -21.22 27.06
CA GLY A 314 22.54 -21.51 26.75
C GLY A 314 22.76 -21.73 25.26
N VAL A 315 22.15 -20.92 24.42
CA VAL A 315 22.23 -20.95 22.95
C VAL A 315 22.96 -19.73 22.42
N ASP A 316 23.62 -19.83 21.27
CA ASP A 316 24.12 -18.69 20.52
C ASP A 316 22.95 -18.06 19.70
N TRP A 317 23.11 -16.80 19.30
CA TRP A 317 22.06 -16.12 18.54
C TRP A 317 22.59 -15.00 17.65
N GLU A 318 21.82 -14.73 16.58
CA GLU A 318 22.03 -13.62 15.66
C GLU A 318 20.70 -12.87 15.49
N LEU A 319 20.79 -11.55 15.27
CA LEU A 319 19.65 -10.69 14.98
C LEU A 319 20.03 -9.80 13.80
N GLU A 320 19.22 -9.86 12.75
CA GLU A 320 19.38 -9.04 11.55
C GLU A 320 18.09 -8.21 11.34
N GLU A 321 18.22 -6.88 11.36
CA GLU A 321 17.16 -6.00 10.88
C GLU A 321 17.28 -5.89 9.36
N ARG A 322 16.31 -6.43 8.63
CA ARG A 322 16.37 -6.57 7.16
C ARG A 322 15.83 -5.36 6.44
N MET A 323 14.84 -4.68 7.03
CA MET A 323 14.20 -3.52 6.43
C MET A 323 13.66 -2.59 7.51
N ARG A 324 13.81 -1.29 7.29
CA ARG A 324 13.17 -0.24 8.07
C ARG A 324 12.69 0.87 7.13
N ALA A 325 11.46 1.30 7.29
CA ALA A 325 10.94 2.51 6.67
C ALA A 325 10.43 3.45 7.75
N GLY A 326 10.69 4.74 7.60
CA GLY A 326 10.17 5.77 8.49
C GLY A 326 8.67 5.99 8.28
N SER A 327 8.02 6.51 9.32
CA SER A 327 6.66 7.03 9.20
C SER A 327 6.64 8.26 8.29
N VAL A 328 5.50 8.47 7.63
CA VAL A 328 5.30 9.61 6.73
C VAL A 328 4.12 10.42 7.23
N ASP A 329 4.29 11.74 7.36
CA ASP A 329 3.21 12.68 7.64
C ASP A 329 2.74 13.32 6.32
N PHE A 330 1.43 13.39 6.11
CA PHE A 330 0.86 14.08 4.95
C PHE A 330 0.76 15.59 5.16
N ALA A 331 0.76 16.33 4.06
CA ALA A 331 0.72 17.79 4.09
C ALA A 331 -0.59 18.31 4.68
N ASP A 332 -0.49 19.21 5.66
CA ASP A 332 -1.66 19.77 6.36
C ASP A 332 -2.72 20.30 5.39
N ARG A 333 -2.31 20.98 4.30
CA ARG A 333 -3.27 21.55 3.32
C ARG A 333 -4.07 20.46 2.59
N CYS A 334 -3.46 19.29 2.30
CA CYS A 334 -4.18 18.18 1.66
C CYS A 334 -5.11 17.51 2.67
N VAL A 335 -4.66 17.28 3.90
CA VAL A 335 -5.47 16.73 4.98
C VAL A 335 -6.67 17.64 5.30
N GLU A 336 -6.48 18.97 5.28
CA GLU A 336 -7.55 19.92 5.53
C GLU A 336 -8.52 20.04 4.36
N ALA A 337 -8.05 20.03 3.11
CA ALA A 337 -8.92 20.00 1.94
C ALA A 337 -9.82 18.74 1.94
N ILE A 338 -9.27 17.57 2.26
CA ILE A 338 -10.03 16.33 2.41
C ILE A 338 -11.06 16.44 3.55
N GLY A 339 -10.65 16.96 4.71
CA GLY A 339 -11.54 17.14 5.85
C GLY A 339 -12.69 18.11 5.56
N SER A 340 -12.39 19.23 4.90
CA SER A 340 -13.40 20.22 4.48
C SER A 340 -14.37 19.65 3.44
N ALA A 341 -13.84 18.88 2.47
CA ALA A 341 -14.68 18.22 1.48
C ALA A 341 -15.65 17.21 2.11
N ALA A 342 -15.19 16.40 3.06
CA ALA A 342 -16.05 15.46 3.79
C ALA A 342 -17.16 16.19 4.58
N GLU A 343 -16.80 17.26 5.33
CA GLU A 343 -17.75 18.07 6.10
C GLU A 343 -18.78 18.75 5.20
N ASP A 344 -18.37 19.36 4.10
CA ASP A 344 -19.22 20.05 3.15
C ASP A 344 -20.21 19.11 2.45
N LEU A 345 -19.82 17.84 2.26
CA LEU A 345 -20.66 16.78 1.71
C LEU A 345 -21.59 16.16 2.77
N GLY A 346 -21.34 16.45 4.05
CA GLY A 346 -22.12 15.94 5.18
C GLY A 346 -21.71 14.54 5.62
N TYR A 347 -20.50 14.08 5.26
CA TYR A 347 -19.91 12.83 5.70
C TYR A 347 -19.21 12.99 7.06
N ASP A 348 -19.37 11.99 7.94
CA ASP A 348 -18.66 11.95 9.23
C ASP A 348 -17.26 11.37 9.04
N GLY A 349 -16.27 12.25 8.92
CA GLY A 349 -14.88 11.89 8.67
C GLY A 349 -14.09 11.63 9.96
N GLN A 350 -13.18 10.63 9.93
CA GLN A 350 -12.24 10.34 11.00
C GLN A 350 -10.80 10.54 10.54
N ARG A 351 -10.01 11.31 11.31
CA ARG A 351 -8.56 11.39 11.09
C ARG A 351 -7.87 10.13 11.61
N LEU A 352 -7.06 9.49 10.77
CA LEU A 352 -6.32 8.28 11.11
C LEU A 352 -5.00 8.18 10.34
N VAL A 353 -4.13 7.26 10.76
CA VAL A 353 -2.86 6.95 10.09
C VAL A 353 -3.01 5.59 9.40
N SER A 354 -2.55 5.46 8.16
CA SER A 354 -2.54 4.17 7.46
C SER A 354 -1.60 3.17 8.14
N GLY A 355 -2.08 1.96 8.34
CA GLY A 355 -1.29 0.82 8.81
C GLY A 355 -0.54 0.08 7.69
N ALA A 356 -0.84 0.41 6.43
CA ALA A 356 -0.23 -0.16 5.22
C ALA A 356 0.57 0.91 4.46
N GLY A 357 1.55 0.47 3.64
CA GLY A 357 2.22 1.33 2.68
C GLY A 357 1.31 1.59 1.48
N HIS A 358 1.48 2.73 0.83
CA HIS A 358 0.77 3.14 -0.38
C HIS A 358 1.72 3.94 -1.27
N ASP A 359 1.39 4.11 -2.55
CA ASP A 359 2.16 4.94 -3.48
C ASP A 359 2.34 6.37 -2.97
N ALA A 360 1.37 6.87 -2.19
CA ALA A 360 1.44 8.14 -1.46
C ALA A 360 2.71 8.29 -0.61
N THR A 361 3.32 7.19 -0.15
CA THR A 361 4.59 7.22 0.60
C THR A 361 5.68 7.92 -0.19
N HIS A 362 5.87 7.52 -1.44
CA HIS A 362 6.91 8.07 -2.31
C HIS A 362 6.55 9.46 -2.83
N MET A 363 5.26 9.73 -2.99
CA MET A 363 4.79 11.03 -3.49
C MET A 363 5.02 12.18 -2.52
N THR A 364 5.18 11.93 -1.21
CA THR A 364 5.54 12.96 -0.24
C THR A 364 6.92 13.60 -0.47
N GLU A 365 7.81 12.90 -1.19
CA GLU A 365 9.11 13.43 -1.58
C GLU A 365 9.03 14.37 -2.80
N ILE A 366 7.89 14.36 -3.51
CA ILE A 366 7.69 15.10 -4.75
C ILE A 366 6.79 16.32 -4.53
N CYS A 367 5.68 16.17 -3.81
CA CYS A 367 4.68 17.22 -3.62
C CYS A 367 3.88 17.03 -2.34
N ASP A 368 3.05 18.02 -2.02
CA ASP A 368 2.08 17.88 -0.94
C ASP A 368 1.14 16.72 -1.23
N THR A 369 1.01 15.80 -0.26
CA THR A 369 0.30 14.52 -0.46
C THR A 369 -0.80 14.36 0.58
N GLY A 370 -1.90 13.69 0.21
CA GLY A 370 -2.99 13.31 1.09
C GLY A 370 -3.70 12.06 0.63
N MET A 371 -4.41 11.40 1.55
CA MET A 371 -5.19 10.20 1.23
C MET A 371 -6.56 10.21 1.89
N VAL A 372 -7.50 9.54 1.23
CA VAL A 372 -8.85 9.24 1.73
C VAL A 372 -9.03 7.75 1.84
N PHE A 373 -9.66 7.28 2.93
CA PHE A 373 -10.06 5.89 3.05
C PHE A 373 -11.57 5.72 2.94
N ALA A 374 -11.98 4.70 2.16
CA ALA A 374 -13.31 4.11 2.21
C ALA A 374 -13.36 3.02 3.30
N VAL A 375 -14.53 2.82 3.90
CA VAL A 375 -14.75 1.82 4.96
C VAL A 375 -14.47 0.41 4.43
N SER A 376 -13.71 -0.40 5.18
CA SER A 376 -13.52 -1.83 4.91
C SER A 376 -14.37 -2.65 5.86
N GLU A 377 -15.32 -3.47 5.35
CA GLU A 377 -16.16 -4.36 6.15
C GLU A 377 -15.30 -5.42 6.85
N ASP A 378 -15.46 -5.58 8.16
CA ASP A 378 -14.62 -6.43 9.02
C ASP A 378 -13.11 -6.08 8.98
N GLY A 379 -12.71 -4.98 8.35
CA GLY A 379 -11.31 -4.60 8.15
C GLY A 379 -10.52 -5.54 7.24
N LYS A 380 -11.21 -6.32 6.40
CA LYS A 380 -10.57 -7.30 5.51
C LYS A 380 -9.99 -6.65 4.26
N SER A 381 -8.81 -7.12 3.85
CA SER A 381 -8.19 -6.82 2.57
C SER A 381 -7.27 -7.97 2.12
N HIS A 382 -6.74 -7.90 0.90
CA HIS A 382 -5.85 -8.89 0.28
C HIS A 382 -6.47 -10.30 0.20
N ASN A 383 -7.78 -10.40 0.08
CA ASN A 383 -8.51 -11.65 -0.17
C ASN A 383 -9.86 -11.38 -0.86
N GLU A 384 -10.47 -12.43 -1.42
CA GLU A 384 -11.71 -12.34 -2.19
C GLU A 384 -12.94 -11.93 -1.34
N ASP A 385 -12.85 -12.01 0.00
CA ASP A 385 -13.91 -11.57 0.93
C ASP A 385 -13.81 -10.07 1.25
N GLU A 386 -12.87 -9.33 0.66
CA GLU A 386 -12.77 -7.87 0.80
C GLU A 386 -14.07 -7.23 0.33
N HIS A 387 -14.64 -6.38 1.17
CA HIS A 387 -15.89 -5.72 0.85
C HIS A 387 -15.93 -4.29 1.37
N THR A 388 -16.40 -3.40 0.49
CA THR A 388 -16.74 -2.01 0.79
C THR A 388 -18.11 -1.73 0.17
N SER A 389 -19.05 -1.17 0.91
CA SER A 389 -20.35 -0.86 0.34
C SER A 389 -20.23 0.18 -0.77
N TRP A 390 -21.12 0.14 -1.77
CA TRP A 390 -21.12 1.16 -2.83
C TRP A 390 -21.42 2.56 -2.32
N ASP A 391 -22.08 2.70 -1.17
CA ASP A 391 -22.32 3.99 -0.53
C ASP A 391 -21.04 4.52 0.10
N ASP A 392 -20.23 3.68 0.73
CA ASP A 392 -18.91 4.04 1.30
C ASP A 392 -17.90 4.35 0.20
N CYS A 393 -17.84 3.52 -0.87
CA CYS A 393 -17.04 3.83 -2.06
C CYS A 393 -17.38 5.19 -2.63
N TYR A 394 -18.68 5.48 -2.76
CA TYR A 394 -19.17 6.73 -3.32
C TYR A 394 -18.90 7.93 -2.41
N ALA A 395 -19.03 7.77 -1.08
CA ALA A 395 -18.68 8.81 -0.11
C ALA A 395 -17.21 9.20 -0.20
N ALA A 396 -16.32 8.21 -0.22
CA ALA A 396 -14.88 8.42 -0.33
C ALA A 396 -14.49 9.02 -1.71
N ALA A 397 -15.10 8.54 -2.81
CA ALA A 397 -14.88 9.06 -4.16
C ALA A 397 -15.32 10.54 -4.30
N ASN A 398 -16.48 10.92 -3.75
CA ASN A 398 -16.88 12.33 -3.73
C ASN A 398 -15.95 13.20 -2.86
N THR A 399 -15.48 12.67 -1.75
CA THR A 399 -14.58 13.41 -0.86
C THR A 399 -13.27 13.73 -1.58
N ILE A 400 -12.63 12.73 -2.20
CA ILE A 400 -11.36 12.98 -2.91
C ILE A 400 -11.54 13.88 -4.13
N ALA A 401 -12.66 13.74 -4.87
CA ALA A 401 -12.97 14.58 -6.02
C ALA A 401 -13.11 16.07 -5.65
N ASN A 402 -13.80 16.37 -4.53
CA ASN A 402 -13.96 17.74 -4.06
C ASN A 402 -12.68 18.31 -3.44
N ALA A 403 -11.87 17.49 -2.76
CA ALA A 403 -10.55 17.90 -2.29
C ALA A 403 -9.61 18.22 -3.47
N ALA A 404 -9.60 17.37 -4.51
CA ALA A 404 -8.81 17.61 -5.71
C ALA A 404 -9.26 18.86 -6.46
N LEU A 405 -10.57 19.10 -6.54
CA LEU A 405 -11.12 20.32 -7.14
C LEU A 405 -10.67 21.58 -6.37
N GLU A 406 -10.70 21.55 -5.03
CA GLU A 406 -10.22 22.66 -4.20
C GLU A 406 -8.74 22.95 -4.46
N LEU A 407 -7.89 21.90 -4.49
CA LEU A 407 -6.46 22.04 -4.72
C LEU A 407 -6.09 22.40 -6.17
N ALA A 408 -7.00 22.20 -7.11
CA ALA A 408 -6.83 22.59 -8.52
C ALA A 408 -7.19 24.04 -8.81
N GLU A 409 -7.78 24.75 -7.84
CA GLU A 409 -8.02 26.18 -7.91
C GLU A 409 -6.80 26.98 -7.38
N PRO A 410 -6.68 28.29 -7.71
CA PRO A 410 -5.55 29.08 -7.22
C PRO A 410 -5.57 29.23 -5.70
N ASP A 411 -4.38 29.30 -5.12
CA ASP A 411 -4.20 29.65 -3.72
C ASP A 411 -4.82 31.04 -3.43
N VAL A 412 -5.84 31.11 -2.58
CA VAL A 412 -6.53 32.34 -2.21
C VAL A 412 -5.81 33.06 -1.09
#